data_1dd414e37ccab59a0b2006797f1043ff
#
_entry.id   1dd414e37ccab59a0b2006797f1043ff
#
_cell.length_a   1.000
_cell.length_b   1.000
_cell.length_c   1.000
_cell.angle_alpha   90.00
_cell.angle_beta   90.00
_cell.angle_gamma   90.00
#
_symmetry.space_group_name_H-M   'P 1'
#
loop_
_entity.id
_entity.type
_entity.pdbx_description
1 polymer ?
#
loop_
_entity_poly.entity_id
_entity_poly.type
_entity_poly.pdbx_seq_one_letter_code
_entity_poly.pdbx_strand_id
1 'polypeptide(L)'
;MVNAKPRLTVGITTRNRPASLQRCVESLRHIAHLQPEILVFDDASDEPVSSMLPSRPHLRVIRGGRGSGYIVGRNILMSEALADSVLLLDDDAALLESAGIERGLDILARDSGVAAIAFAQANEDGRPWPESMQPGSGQSVRYVAAFIGFAHLLRRDAFVALGGYRESFVFYGEEKDYCLRLLDRGLGVVYLPDALVVHAQDASGRTGQRYLRYVTRNDCLNALYNEPIRRVVWLLPARLALYYKMRFRWRIQDPAGLRWVLKEVATLAGAALRARKPVSRRTHAAWRRLRGGTAPYPAPRN
;
A
#
# COMPACT_ATOMS: atom_id res chain seq x y z
N MET A 1 -35.98 3.56 -0.10
CA MET A 1 -35.03 4.70 -0.08
C MET A 1 -33.77 4.24 -0.79
N VAL A 2 -33.41 4.85 -1.92
CA VAL A 2 -32.12 4.56 -2.61
C VAL A 2 -31.05 5.08 -1.67
N ASN A 3 -30.27 4.17 -1.04
CA ASN A 3 -29.13 4.57 -0.23
C ASN A 3 -28.18 5.36 -1.14
N ALA A 4 -27.96 6.63 -0.80
CA ALA A 4 -26.98 7.45 -1.52
C ALA A 4 -25.62 6.76 -1.45
N LYS A 5 -24.86 6.78 -2.56
CA LYS A 5 -23.51 6.22 -2.64
C LYS A 5 -22.64 6.84 -1.55
N PRO A 6 -21.94 6.06 -0.72
CA PRO A 6 -21.09 6.60 0.32
C PRO A 6 -19.93 7.42 -0.31
N ARG A 7 -19.52 8.48 0.37
CA ARG A 7 -18.39 9.31 -0.05
C ARG A 7 -17.03 8.58 0.12
N LEU A 8 -16.97 7.64 1.05
CA LEU A 8 -15.78 6.91 1.44
C LEU A 8 -16.11 5.46 1.75
N THR A 9 -15.29 4.53 1.26
CA THR A 9 -15.19 3.16 1.78
C THR A 9 -13.88 3.03 2.56
N VAL A 10 -13.93 2.46 3.76
CA VAL A 10 -12.75 2.05 4.53
C VAL A 10 -12.59 0.55 4.38
N GLY A 11 -11.46 0.10 3.86
CA GLY A 11 -11.11 -1.29 3.70
C GLY A 11 -9.99 -1.69 4.67
N ILE A 12 -10.20 -2.72 5.49
CA ILE A 12 -9.23 -3.20 6.48
C ILE A 12 -8.92 -4.67 6.19
N THR A 13 -7.64 -5.04 6.12
CA THR A 13 -7.21 -6.44 6.02
C THR A 13 -6.68 -6.91 7.36
N THR A 14 -7.08 -8.12 7.78
CA THR A 14 -6.67 -8.69 9.07
C THR A 14 -6.50 -10.19 9.00
N ARG A 15 -5.65 -10.74 9.88
CA ARG A 15 -5.51 -12.17 10.13
C ARG A 15 -4.96 -12.43 11.52
N ASN A 16 -5.72 -13.13 12.37
CA ASN A 16 -5.31 -13.54 13.72
C ASN A 16 -4.84 -12.39 14.63
N ARG A 17 -5.44 -11.17 14.44
CA ARG A 17 -5.06 -9.97 15.21
C ARG A 17 -6.29 -9.23 15.74
N PRO A 18 -7.14 -9.88 16.55
CA PRO A 18 -8.42 -9.28 16.96
C PRO A 18 -8.24 -7.97 17.74
N ALA A 19 -7.26 -7.87 18.64
CA ALA A 19 -7.04 -6.65 19.41
C ALA A 19 -6.57 -5.46 18.55
N SER A 20 -5.70 -5.70 17.57
CA SER A 20 -5.28 -4.66 16.62
C SER A 20 -6.44 -4.20 15.75
N LEU A 21 -7.19 -5.15 15.17
CA LEU A 21 -8.39 -4.85 14.40
C LEU A 21 -9.41 -4.02 15.20
N GLN A 22 -9.65 -4.38 16.46
CA GLN A 22 -10.57 -3.63 17.31
C GLN A 22 -10.12 -2.18 17.48
N ARG A 23 -8.85 -1.92 17.79
CA ARG A 23 -8.30 -0.56 17.88
C ARG A 23 -8.43 0.20 16.56
N CYS A 24 -8.13 -0.45 15.43
CA CYS A 24 -8.31 0.14 14.10
C CYS A 24 -9.76 0.57 13.88
N VAL A 25 -10.73 -0.34 14.07
CA VAL A 25 -12.17 -0.06 13.90
C VAL A 25 -12.69 0.99 14.89
N GLU A 26 -12.22 1.00 16.14
CA GLU A 26 -12.55 2.03 17.12
C GLU A 26 -12.05 3.41 16.71
N SER A 27 -10.88 3.49 16.08
CA SER A 27 -10.32 4.75 15.59
C SER A 27 -11.17 5.41 14.48
N LEU A 28 -12.01 4.64 13.79
CA LEU A 28 -12.91 5.16 12.75
C LEU A 28 -14.00 6.09 13.31
N ARG A 29 -14.14 6.19 14.66
CA ARG A 29 -15.00 7.21 15.30
C ARG A 29 -14.64 8.63 14.85
N HIS A 30 -13.36 8.90 14.55
CA HIS A 30 -12.90 10.21 14.09
C HIS A 30 -13.51 10.63 12.75
N ILE A 31 -13.90 9.67 11.91
CA ILE A 31 -14.52 9.91 10.61
C ILE A 31 -15.99 9.43 10.54
N ALA A 32 -16.62 9.15 11.68
CA ALA A 32 -17.99 8.66 11.74
C ALA A 32 -19.02 9.61 11.11
N HIS A 33 -18.78 10.91 11.16
CA HIS A 33 -19.60 11.95 10.52
C HIS A 33 -19.63 11.86 9.00
N LEU A 34 -18.62 11.23 8.36
CA LEU A 34 -18.61 10.95 6.92
C LEU A 34 -19.50 9.75 6.55
N GLN A 35 -20.01 9.00 7.52
CA GLN A 35 -20.80 7.78 7.34
C GLN A 35 -20.16 6.79 6.34
N PRO A 36 -18.88 6.40 6.55
CA PRO A 36 -18.18 5.55 5.61
C PRO A 36 -18.77 4.16 5.57
N GLU A 37 -18.77 3.52 4.39
CA GLU A 37 -18.84 2.07 4.31
C GLU A 37 -17.58 1.47 4.91
N ILE A 38 -17.69 0.43 5.74
CA ILE A 38 -16.57 -0.26 6.37
C ILE A 38 -16.56 -1.71 5.90
N LEU A 39 -15.49 -2.10 5.22
CA LEU A 39 -15.25 -3.47 4.75
C LEU A 39 -14.05 -4.05 5.47
N VAL A 40 -14.21 -5.20 6.12
CA VAL A 40 -13.12 -5.93 6.77
C VAL A 40 -12.90 -7.23 6.00
N PHE A 41 -11.69 -7.44 5.50
CA PHE A 41 -11.28 -8.72 4.93
C PHE A 41 -10.57 -9.55 5.99
N ASP A 42 -11.23 -10.64 6.42
CA ASP A 42 -10.67 -11.65 7.33
C ASP A 42 -9.96 -12.72 6.50
N ASP A 43 -8.63 -12.67 6.46
CA ASP A 43 -7.79 -13.60 5.69
C ASP A 43 -7.68 -14.98 6.37
N ALA A 44 -8.81 -15.64 6.58
CA ALA A 44 -8.94 -16.94 7.23
C ALA A 44 -8.29 -16.97 8.64
N SER A 45 -8.69 -16.04 9.52
CA SER A 45 -8.32 -16.12 10.93
C SER A 45 -8.85 -17.42 11.56
N ASP A 46 -8.16 -17.95 12.55
CA ASP A 46 -8.54 -19.19 13.23
C ASP A 46 -9.96 -19.05 13.84
N GLU A 47 -10.21 -17.90 14.48
CA GLU A 47 -11.55 -17.47 14.90
C GLU A 47 -12.09 -16.36 13.99
N PRO A 48 -13.34 -16.46 13.47
CA PRO A 48 -13.91 -15.44 12.62
C PRO A 48 -14.02 -14.09 13.34
N VAL A 49 -13.43 -13.03 12.74
CA VAL A 49 -13.46 -11.69 13.35
C VAL A 49 -14.85 -11.06 13.37
N SER A 50 -15.80 -11.59 12.61
CA SER A 50 -17.22 -11.15 12.63
C SER A 50 -17.89 -11.30 13.98
N SER A 51 -17.45 -12.25 14.81
CA SER A 51 -17.99 -12.45 16.17
C SER A 51 -17.47 -11.43 17.18
N MET A 52 -16.38 -10.73 16.85
CA MET A 52 -15.69 -9.79 17.75
C MET A 52 -15.98 -8.33 17.43
N LEU A 53 -16.48 -8.06 16.23
CA LEU A 53 -16.76 -6.69 15.80
C LEU A 53 -18.21 -6.29 16.17
N PRO A 54 -18.42 -5.01 16.55
CA PRO A 54 -19.76 -4.51 16.83
C PRO A 54 -20.62 -4.56 15.56
N SER A 55 -21.87 -4.99 15.69
CA SER A 55 -22.84 -4.87 14.60
C SER A 55 -23.09 -3.40 14.30
N ARG A 56 -22.72 -2.95 13.10
CA ARG A 56 -22.94 -1.58 12.61
C ARG A 56 -23.56 -1.63 11.21
N PRO A 57 -24.54 -0.76 10.88
CA PRO A 57 -25.29 -0.81 9.61
C PRO A 57 -24.40 -0.78 8.35
N HIS A 58 -23.22 -0.18 8.43
CA HIS A 58 -22.31 0.02 7.29
C HIS A 58 -21.01 -0.80 7.40
N LEU A 59 -20.94 -1.75 8.34
CA LEU A 59 -19.79 -2.64 8.51
C LEU A 59 -20.13 -4.04 7.96
N ARG A 60 -19.32 -4.50 7.03
CA ARG A 60 -19.40 -5.83 6.42
C ARG A 60 -18.08 -6.55 6.53
N VAL A 61 -18.10 -7.80 6.98
CA VAL A 61 -16.91 -8.68 7.00
C VAL A 61 -16.97 -9.61 5.80
N ILE A 62 -15.87 -9.68 5.05
CA ILE A 62 -15.66 -10.60 3.95
C ILE A 62 -14.61 -11.60 4.41
N ARG A 63 -15.00 -12.87 4.54
CA ARG A 63 -14.09 -13.92 4.99
C ARG A 63 -13.45 -14.64 3.79
N GLY A 64 -12.11 -14.70 3.77
CA GLY A 64 -11.37 -15.54 2.85
C GLY A 64 -11.46 -17.04 3.21
N GLY A 65 -11.46 -17.90 2.19
CA GLY A 65 -11.49 -19.35 2.41
C GLY A 65 -10.13 -19.95 2.78
N ARG A 66 -9.04 -19.26 2.50
CA ARG A 66 -7.64 -19.65 2.80
C ARG A 66 -6.84 -18.38 3.03
N GLY A 67 -5.76 -18.46 3.82
CA GLY A 67 -4.84 -17.33 3.99
C GLY A 67 -4.20 -16.92 2.65
N SER A 68 -4.82 -15.95 2.00
CA SER A 68 -4.44 -15.46 0.66
C SER A 68 -3.42 -14.32 0.73
N GLY A 69 -3.32 -13.70 1.89
CA GLY A 69 -2.47 -12.52 2.13
C GLY A 69 -3.20 -11.19 1.89
N TYR A 70 -2.65 -10.15 2.51
CA TYR A 70 -3.28 -8.82 2.51
C TYR A 70 -3.37 -8.18 1.11
N ILE A 71 -2.49 -8.51 0.17
CA ILE A 71 -2.55 -7.99 -1.21
C ILE A 71 -3.82 -8.46 -1.91
N VAL A 72 -4.16 -9.74 -1.78
CA VAL A 72 -5.42 -10.31 -2.31
C VAL A 72 -6.61 -9.68 -1.59
N GLY A 73 -6.52 -9.57 -0.25
CA GLY A 73 -7.56 -8.92 0.55
C GLY A 73 -7.84 -7.49 0.10
N ARG A 74 -6.81 -6.68 -0.13
CA ARG A 74 -6.94 -5.31 -0.63
C ARG A 74 -7.57 -5.26 -2.02
N ASN A 75 -7.23 -6.17 -2.93
CA ASN A 75 -7.88 -6.26 -4.25
C ASN A 75 -9.37 -6.57 -4.12
N ILE A 76 -9.74 -7.50 -3.23
CA ILE A 76 -11.13 -7.85 -2.96
C ILE A 76 -11.87 -6.63 -2.37
N LEU A 77 -11.31 -5.97 -1.36
CA LEU A 77 -11.89 -4.76 -0.75
C LEU A 77 -12.12 -3.65 -1.78
N MET A 78 -11.17 -3.42 -2.68
CA MET A 78 -11.29 -2.45 -3.77
C MET A 78 -12.38 -2.81 -4.78
N SER A 79 -12.58 -4.10 -5.06
CA SER A 79 -13.65 -4.56 -5.97
C SER A 79 -15.04 -4.43 -5.34
N GLU A 80 -15.15 -4.71 -4.04
CA GLU A 80 -16.40 -4.70 -3.26
C GLU A 80 -16.82 -3.31 -2.78
N ALA A 81 -15.92 -2.33 -2.80
CA ALA A 81 -16.16 -0.97 -2.35
C ALA A 81 -17.23 -0.28 -3.18
N LEU A 82 -18.15 0.41 -2.50
CA LEU A 82 -19.20 1.20 -3.13
C LEU A 82 -18.75 2.63 -3.46
N ALA A 83 -17.84 3.21 -2.66
CA ALA A 83 -17.36 4.58 -2.86
C ALA A 83 -16.35 4.68 -4.02
N ASP A 84 -16.21 5.90 -4.57
CA ASP A 84 -15.17 6.23 -5.55
C ASP A 84 -13.80 6.43 -4.91
N SER A 85 -13.77 6.73 -3.61
CA SER A 85 -12.57 6.87 -2.80
C SER A 85 -12.51 5.78 -1.74
N VAL A 86 -11.40 5.05 -1.67
CA VAL A 86 -11.21 3.92 -0.76
C VAL A 86 -9.99 4.16 0.11
N LEU A 87 -10.19 4.25 1.43
CA LEU A 87 -9.13 4.26 2.44
C LEU A 87 -8.78 2.83 2.80
N LEU A 88 -7.59 2.37 2.42
CA LEU A 88 -7.09 1.06 2.82
C LEU A 88 -6.21 1.21 4.07
N LEU A 89 -6.50 0.42 5.08
CA LEU A 89 -5.79 0.36 6.36
C LEU A 89 -5.32 -1.07 6.64
N ASP A 90 -4.14 -1.19 7.24
CA ASP A 90 -3.75 -2.41 7.95
C ASP A 90 -4.46 -2.46 9.32
N ASP A 91 -4.62 -3.64 9.89
CA ASP A 91 -5.27 -3.82 11.19
C ASP A 91 -4.50 -3.19 12.36
N ASP A 92 -3.21 -2.85 12.16
CA ASP A 92 -2.35 -2.16 13.12
C ASP A 92 -2.25 -0.64 12.87
N ALA A 93 -3.10 -0.11 11.97
CA ALA A 93 -3.25 1.32 11.76
C ALA A 93 -4.39 1.90 12.61
N ALA A 94 -4.25 3.16 13.07
CA ALA A 94 -5.33 3.87 13.76
C ALA A 94 -5.34 5.35 13.38
N LEU A 95 -6.53 5.90 13.12
CA LEU A 95 -6.71 7.31 12.83
C LEU A 95 -6.59 8.12 14.13
N LEU A 96 -5.93 9.27 14.07
CA LEU A 96 -5.85 10.23 15.18
C LEU A 96 -6.91 11.33 15.05
N GLU A 97 -7.27 11.69 13.81
CA GLU A 97 -8.21 12.77 13.50
C GLU A 97 -8.83 12.59 12.11
N SER A 98 -9.82 13.39 11.74
CA SER A 98 -10.48 13.35 10.43
C SER A 98 -9.83 14.23 9.37
N ALA A 99 -9.23 15.36 9.78
CA ALA A 99 -8.82 16.43 8.88
C ALA A 99 -7.93 15.97 7.72
N GLY A 100 -6.98 15.07 7.98
CA GLY A 100 -6.11 14.52 6.95
C GLY A 100 -6.87 13.67 5.93
N ILE A 101 -7.86 12.89 6.38
CA ILE A 101 -8.70 12.06 5.49
C ILE A 101 -9.61 12.95 4.64
N GLU A 102 -10.27 13.95 5.25
CA GLU A 102 -11.14 14.89 4.54
C GLU A 102 -10.37 15.68 3.49
N ARG A 103 -9.17 16.18 3.84
CA ARG A 103 -8.28 16.85 2.88
C ARG A 103 -7.88 15.93 1.72
N GLY A 104 -7.59 14.66 2.00
CA GLY A 104 -7.28 13.67 0.97
C GLY A 104 -8.46 13.44 0.03
N LEU A 105 -9.68 13.33 0.56
CA LEU A 105 -10.92 13.21 -0.22
C LEU A 105 -11.14 14.42 -1.11
N ASP A 106 -10.91 15.64 -0.58
CA ASP A 106 -11.07 16.88 -1.33
C ASP A 106 -10.04 17.01 -2.47
N ILE A 107 -8.79 16.59 -2.24
CA ILE A 107 -7.77 16.54 -3.30
C ILE A 107 -8.20 15.57 -4.40
N LEU A 108 -8.63 14.35 -4.05
CA LEU A 108 -9.10 13.38 -5.04
C LEU A 108 -10.32 13.89 -5.81
N ALA A 109 -11.22 14.62 -5.16
CA ALA A 109 -12.42 15.16 -5.82
C ALA A 109 -12.10 16.29 -6.82
N ARG A 110 -11.11 17.14 -6.49
CA ARG A 110 -10.80 18.37 -7.27
C ARG A 110 -9.73 18.15 -8.33
N ASP A 111 -8.84 17.17 -8.15
CA ASP A 111 -7.70 16.94 -9.05
C ASP A 111 -7.74 15.52 -9.64
N SER A 112 -8.19 15.44 -10.90
CA SER A 112 -8.23 14.16 -11.61
C SER A 112 -6.85 13.59 -11.94
N GLY A 113 -5.79 14.38 -11.84
CA GLY A 113 -4.40 13.94 -11.99
C GLY A 113 -3.85 13.23 -10.76
N VAL A 114 -4.57 13.27 -9.61
CA VAL A 114 -4.20 12.56 -8.39
C VAL A 114 -5.04 11.29 -8.24
N ALA A 115 -4.39 10.15 -8.05
CA ALA A 115 -5.07 8.87 -7.87
C ALA A 115 -4.80 8.20 -6.51
N ALA A 116 -3.85 8.73 -5.73
CA ALA A 116 -3.56 8.22 -4.40
C ALA A 116 -3.11 9.34 -3.44
N ILE A 117 -3.47 9.17 -2.16
CA ILE A 117 -2.97 9.99 -1.06
C ILE A 117 -2.16 9.10 -0.13
N ALA A 118 -0.95 9.55 0.20
CA ALA A 118 -0.06 8.95 1.18
C ALA A 118 -0.16 9.73 2.50
N PHE A 119 -0.31 9.01 3.60
CA PHE A 119 -0.36 9.57 4.95
C PHE A 119 0.97 9.40 5.67
N ALA A 120 1.23 10.27 6.65
CA ALA A 120 2.42 10.20 7.48
C ALA A 120 2.24 9.14 8.59
N GLN A 121 3.30 8.40 8.87
CA GLN A 121 3.33 7.44 9.97
C GLN A 121 3.57 8.14 11.30
N ALA A 122 2.84 7.73 12.33
CA ALA A 122 3.05 8.12 13.71
C ALA A 122 3.17 6.92 14.63
N ASN A 123 3.80 7.11 15.77
CA ASN A 123 3.78 6.17 16.89
C ASN A 123 2.43 6.21 17.62
N GLU A 124 2.20 5.28 18.55
CA GLU A 124 0.98 5.26 19.38
C GLU A 124 0.80 6.51 20.24
N ASP A 125 1.89 7.22 20.56
CA ASP A 125 1.87 8.50 21.27
C ASP A 125 1.60 9.72 20.37
N GLY A 126 1.30 9.49 19.07
CA GLY A 126 1.02 10.51 18.07
C GLY A 126 2.27 11.23 17.51
N ARG A 127 3.49 10.87 17.93
CA ARG A 127 4.71 11.45 17.37
C ARG A 127 5.00 10.90 15.98
N PRO A 128 5.36 11.76 15.01
CA PRO A 128 5.75 11.28 13.69
C PRO A 128 6.97 10.34 13.76
N TRP A 129 6.97 9.34 12.90
CA TRP A 129 8.15 8.50 12.68
C TRP A 129 9.29 9.32 12.06
N PRO A 130 10.54 8.84 12.12
CA PRO A 130 11.68 9.47 11.46
C PRO A 130 11.40 9.74 9.98
N GLU A 131 11.84 10.89 9.47
CA GLU A 131 11.60 11.33 8.09
C GLU A 131 12.03 10.29 7.06
N SER A 132 13.12 9.57 7.31
CA SER A 132 13.62 8.49 6.44
C SER A 132 12.66 7.30 6.29
N MET A 133 11.64 7.22 7.15
CA MET A 133 10.61 6.18 7.14
C MET A 133 9.25 6.71 6.67
N GLN A 134 9.18 7.98 6.25
CA GLN A 134 7.97 8.59 5.70
C GLN A 134 7.90 8.43 4.17
N PRO A 135 6.70 8.56 3.55
CA PRO A 135 6.55 8.55 2.08
C PRO A 135 7.32 9.67 1.37
N GLY A 136 7.56 10.79 2.05
CA GLY A 136 8.27 11.95 1.55
C GLY A 136 8.97 12.72 2.66
N SER A 137 9.80 13.69 2.30
CA SER A 137 10.56 14.54 3.22
C SER A 137 9.96 15.94 3.37
N GLY A 138 10.17 16.60 4.53
CA GLY A 138 9.71 17.96 4.84
C GLY A 138 8.20 18.07 5.13
N GLN A 139 7.77 19.29 5.48
CA GLN A 139 6.45 19.57 6.05
C GLN A 139 5.40 20.06 5.03
N SER A 140 5.73 20.19 3.76
CA SER A 140 4.78 20.67 2.74
C SER A 140 4.17 19.50 1.97
N VAL A 141 2.90 19.66 1.58
CA VAL A 141 2.21 18.73 0.68
C VAL A 141 2.96 18.63 -0.64
N ARG A 142 3.15 17.40 -1.13
CA ARG A 142 3.96 17.16 -2.32
C ARG A 142 3.61 15.89 -3.05
N TYR A 143 4.02 15.81 -4.31
CA TYR A 143 4.02 14.54 -5.01
C TYR A 143 5.16 13.66 -4.52
N VAL A 144 4.86 12.38 -4.35
CA VAL A 144 5.82 11.34 -3.95
C VAL A 144 5.83 10.17 -4.93
N ALA A 145 6.90 9.38 -4.89
CA ALA A 145 7.02 8.22 -5.77
C ALA A 145 6.05 7.09 -5.39
N ALA A 146 5.82 6.88 -4.09
CA ALA A 146 4.94 5.83 -3.59
C ALA A 146 4.41 6.21 -2.20
N PHE A 147 3.28 5.62 -1.83
CA PHE A 147 2.78 5.58 -0.47
C PHE A 147 3.34 4.37 0.29
N ILE A 148 3.09 4.31 1.60
CA ILE A 148 3.35 3.15 2.45
C ILE A 148 2.04 2.41 2.68
N GLY A 149 2.05 1.08 2.57
CA GLY A 149 0.85 0.25 2.50
C GLY A 149 -0.03 0.24 3.74
N PHE A 150 0.46 0.64 4.93
CA PHE A 150 -0.29 0.57 6.18
C PHE A 150 -1.57 1.44 6.20
N ALA A 151 -1.51 2.61 5.53
CA ALA A 151 -2.63 3.54 5.38
C ALA A 151 -2.46 4.37 4.11
N HIS A 152 -3.43 4.32 3.20
CA HIS A 152 -3.44 5.12 1.99
C HIS A 152 -4.85 5.25 1.41
N LEU A 153 -5.14 6.39 0.77
CA LEU A 153 -6.43 6.63 0.13
C LEU A 153 -6.27 6.53 -1.39
N LEU A 154 -7.13 5.78 -2.04
CA LEU A 154 -7.07 5.48 -3.47
C LEU A 154 -8.33 5.92 -4.21
N ARG A 155 -8.16 6.37 -5.44
CA ARG A 155 -9.22 6.51 -6.44
C ARG A 155 -9.54 5.12 -7.01
N ARG A 156 -10.77 4.64 -6.79
CA ARG A 156 -11.21 3.29 -7.14
C ARG A 156 -11.17 3.00 -8.64
N ASP A 157 -11.64 3.91 -9.47
CA ASP A 157 -11.64 3.75 -10.93
C ASP A 157 -10.22 3.61 -11.50
N ALA A 158 -9.26 4.42 -11.03
CA ALA A 158 -7.85 4.31 -11.41
C ALA A 158 -7.25 2.97 -10.97
N PHE A 159 -7.63 2.47 -9.79
CA PHE A 159 -7.19 1.17 -9.30
C PHE A 159 -7.68 0.03 -10.19
N VAL A 160 -8.96 0.03 -10.52
CA VAL A 160 -9.57 -0.98 -11.38
C VAL A 160 -8.99 -0.92 -12.80
N ALA A 161 -8.84 0.28 -13.37
CA ALA A 161 -8.29 0.47 -14.71
C ALA A 161 -6.84 0.00 -14.86
N LEU A 162 -6.07 -0.01 -13.75
CA LEU A 162 -4.71 -0.56 -13.70
C LEU A 162 -4.65 -2.05 -13.39
N GLY A 163 -5.79 -2.70 -13.09
CA GLY A 163 -5.87 -4.11 -12.73
C GLY A 163 -5.38 -4.40 -11.31
N GLY A 164 -5.49 -3.43 -10.40
CA GLY A 164 -5.19 -3.59 -8.99
C GLY A 164 -3.73 -3.84 -8.64
N TYR A 165 -3.51 -4.39 -7.45
CA TYR A 165 -2.20 -4.87 -7.02
C TYR A 165 -1.89 -6.24 -7.65
N ARG A 166 -0.62 -6.47 -7.99
CA ARG A 166 -0.17 -7.79 -8.48
C ARG A 166 -0.07 -8.78 -7.32
N GLU A 167 -0.95 -9.75 -7.28
CA GLU A 167 -1.01 -10.74 -6.21
C GLU A 167 0.24 -11.63 -6.12
N SER A 168 0.97 -11.76 -7.23
CA SER A 168 2.25 -12.47 -7.29
C SER A 168 3.31 -11.91 -6.33
N PHE A 169 3.15 -10.68 -5.85
CA PHE A 169 4.07 -10.11 -4.85
C PHE A 169 3.90 -10.72 -3.46
N VAL A 170 2.70 -11.15 -3.08
CA VAL A 170 2.39 -11.82 -1.80
C VAL A 170 2.69 -10.96 -0.57
N PHE A 171 3.86 -10.30 -0.50
CA PHE A 171 4.34 -9.57 0.67
C PHE A 171 5.38 -8.52 0.27
N TYR A 172 5.10 -7.24 0.46
CA TYR A 172 5.89 -6.06 0.07
C TYR A 172 6.05 -5.82 -1.44
N GLY A 173 6.21 -4.57 -1.80
CA GLY A 173 6.59 -4.11 -3.13
C GLY A 173 5.44 -3.88 -4.09
N GLU A 174 4.21 -4.22 -3.72
CA GLU A 174 3.00 -3.95 -4.49
C GLU A 174 2.74 -2.45 -4.64
N GLU A 175 3.01 -1.66 -3.59
CA GLU A 175 2.84 -0.21 -3.61
C GLU A 175 3.76 0.44 -4.64
N LYS A 176 5.02 0.01 -4.66
CA LYS A 176 6.02 0.48 -5.62
C LYS A 176 5.62 0.15 -7.05
N ASP A 177 5.18 -1.07 -7.32
CA ASP A 177 4.70 -1.51 -8.63
C ASP A 177 3.47 -0.70 -9.05
N TYR A 178 2.51 -0.59 -8.15
CA TYR A 178 1.26 0.11 -8.42
C TYR A 178 1.50 1.60 -8.69
N CYS A 179 2.25 2.29 -7.83
CA CYS A 179 2.55 3.70 -8.00
C CYS A 179 3.38 3.99 -9.27
N LEU A 180 4.27 3.08 -9.65
CA LEU A 180 5.01 3.21 -10.92
C LEU A 180 4.06 3.10 -12.13
N ARG A 181 3.07 2.20 -12.08
CA ARG A 181 2.03 2.07 -13.13
C ARG A 181 1.08 3.28 -13.14
N LEU A 182 0.74 3.84 -11.97
CA LEU A 182 0.00 5.10 -11.88
C LEU A 182 0.73 6.22 -12.60
N LEU A 183 2.01 6.39 -12.28
CA LEU A 183 2.84 7.44 -12.86
C LEU A 183 2.97 7.31 -14.38
N ASP A 184 3.01 6.08 -14.91
CA ASP A 184 3.04 5.83 -16.37
C ASP A 184 1.74 6.22 -17.08
N ARG A 185 0.64 6.30 -16.34
CA ARG A 185 -0.66 6.83 -16.81
C ARG A 185 -0.81 8.34 -16.61
N GLY A 186 0.24 9.03 -16.13
CA GLY A 186 0.20 10.45 -15.83
C GLY A 186 -0.52 10.80 -14.53
N LEU A 187 -0.79 9.80 -13.67
CA LEU A 187 -1.45 9.97 -12.38
C LEU A 187 -0.41 10.07 -11.26
N GLY A 188 -0.71 10.90 -10.23
CA GLY A 188 0.19 11.18 -9.11
C GLY A 188 -0.26 10.58 -7.79
N VAL A 189 0.72 10.48 -6.88
CA VAL A 189 0.53 10.21 -5.45
C VAL A 189 0.87 11.48 -4.69
N VAL A 190 -0.05 11.99 -3.88
CA VAL A 190 0.17 13.18 -3.04
C VAL A 190 0.40 12.75 -1.60
N TYR A 191 1.44 13.24 -0.97
CA TYR A 191 1.77 13.03 0.42
C TYR A 191 1.29 14.19 1.28
N LEU A 192 0.58 13.86 2.36
CA LEU A 192 0.11 14.79 3.38
C LEU A 192 0.94 14.59 4.67
N PRO A 193 1.97 15.41 4.92
CA PRO A 193 2.87 15.22 6.05
C PRO A 193 2.23 15.53 7.42
N ASP A 194 1.18 16.33 7.43
CA ASP A 194 0.37 16.69 8.59
C ASP A 194 -0.78 15.72 8.88
N ALA A 195 -1.09 14.83 7.94
CA ALA A 195 -2.09 13.78 8.12
C ALA A 195 -1.46 12.54 8.77
N LEU A 196 -1.40 12.55 10.09
CA LEU A 196 -0.78 11.49 10.88
C LEU A 196 -1.74 10.31 11.07
N VAL A 197 -1.26 9.11 10.76
CA VAL A 197 -1.94 7.84 11.06
C VAL A 197 -0.99 6.99 11.90
N VAL A 198 -1.49 6.48 13.03
CA VAL A 198 -0.71 5.57 13.87
C VAL A 198 -0.42 4.27 13.12
N HIS A 199 0.82 3.81 13.21
CA HIS A 199 1.25 2.52 12.72
C HIS A 199 1.89 1.75 13.88
N ALA A 200 1.09 0.96 14.58
CA ALA A 200 1.48 0.29 15.82
C ALA A 200 2.41 -0.93 15.62
N GLN A 201 2.99 -1.09 14.47
CA GLN A 201 3.88 -2.17 14.01
C GLN A 201 3.91 -3.42 14.91
N ASP A 202 2.98 -4.34 14.67
CA ASP A 202 3.08 -5.66 15.28
C ASP A 202 4.26 -6.43 14.64
N ALA A 203 5.28 -6.73 15.46
CA ALA A 203 6.46 -7.49 15.05
C ALA A 203 6.18 -8.98 14.82
N SER A 204 4.97 -9.48 15.18
CA SER A 204 4.62 -10.89 15.04
C SER A 204 4.70 -11.34 13.57
N GLY A 205 5.52 -12.35 13.31
CA GLY A 205 5.71 -12.91 11.95
C GLY A 205 6.60 -12.08 11.00
N ARG A 206 7.15 -10.94 11.42
CA ARG A 206 8.07 -10.10 10.63
C ARG A 206 9.52 -10.48 10.94
N THR A 207 10.06 -11.53 10.32
CA THR A 207 11.49 -11.84 10.44
C THR A 207 12.30 -11.08 9.40
N GLY A 208 13.53 -10.65 9.76
CA GLY A 208 14.44 -10.01 8.82
C GLY A 208 14.73 -10.88 7.58
N GLN A 209 14.76 -12.21 7.74
CA GLN A 209 14.90 -13.17 6.65
C GLN A 209 13.73 -13.08 5.65
N ARG A 210 12.48 -13.17 6.16
CA ARG A 210 11.28 -13.06 5.33
C ARG A 210 11.23 -11.74 4.59
N TYR A 211 11.49 -10.62 5.29
CA TYR A 211 11.55 -9.30 4.70
C TYR A 211 12.57 -9.24 3.55
N LEU A 212 13.82 -9.63 3.81
CA LEU A 212 14.90 -9.56 2.82
C LEU A 212 14.63 -10.43 1.58
N ARG A 213 14.11 -11.64 1.78
CA ARG A 213 13.72 -12.57 0.71
C ARG A 213 12.66 -11.96 -0.19
N TYR A 214 11.54 -11.51 0.38
CA TYR A 214 10.41 -10.96 -0.39
C TYR A 214 10.75 -9.62 -1.06
N VAL A 215 11.43 -8.71 -0.38
CA VAL A 215 11.85 -7.43 -0.98
C VAL A 215 12.75 -7.67 -2.20
N THR A 216 13.75 -8.57 -2.08
CA THR A 216 14.64 -8.86 -3.21
C THR A 216 13.91 -9.56 -4.35
N ARG A 217 13.10 -10.58 -4.05
CA ARG A 217 12.27 -11.29 -5.03
C ARG A 217 11.37 -10.32 -5.79
N ASN A 218 10.66 -9.48 -5.05
CA ASN A 218 9.68 -8.56 -5.63
C ASN A 218 10.33 -7.40 -6.39
N ASP A 219 11.51 -6.94 -5.99
CA ASP A 219 12.30 -6.01 -6.79
C ASP A 219 12.74 -6.63 -8.14
N CYS A 220 13.07 -7.93 -8.16
CA CYS A 220 13.33 -8.65 -9.41
C CYS A 220 12.08 -8.78 -10.26
N LEU A 221 10.94 -9.16 -9.67
CA LEU A 221 9.66 -9.26 -10.39
C LEU A 221 9.22 -7.88 -10.92
N ASN A 222 9.36 -6.82 -10.12
CA ASN A 222 9.05 -5.46 -10.55
C ASN A 222 9.90 -5.06 -11.79
N ALA A 223 11.17 -5.44 -11.81
CA ALA A 223 12.02 -5.22 -12.98
C ALA A 223 11.52 -6.02 -14.20
N LEU A 224 11.13 -7.29 -14.03
CA LEU A 224 10.56 -8.11 -15.10
C LEU A 224 9.26 -7.52 -15.64
N TYR A 225 8.38 -7.00 -14.80
CA TYR A 225 7.10 -6.42 -15.21
C TYR A 225 7.25 -5.06 -15.89
N ASN A 226 8.05 -4.16 -15.32
CA ASN A 226 7.95 -2.72 -15.60
C ASN A 226 9.19 -2.12 -16.28
N GLU A 227 10.33 -2.83 -16.35
CA GLU A 227 11.55 -2.28 -16.94
C GLU A 227 11.76 -2.77 -18.39
N PRO A 228 12.33 -1.95 -19.29
CA PRO A 228 12.78 -2.41 -20.60
C PRO A 228 13.75 -3.59 -20.49
N ILE A 229 13.64 -4.60 -21.36
CA ILE A 229 14.40 -5.85 -21.25
C ILE A 229 15.93 -5.63 -21.15
N ARG A 230 16.46 -4.65 -21.90
CA ARG A 230 17.87 -4.27 -21.84
C ARG A 230 18.32 -3.79 -20.45
N ARG A 231 17.40 -3.25 -19.62
CA ARG A 231 17.69 -2.85 -18.24
C ARG A 231 17.55 -4.03 -17.29
N VAL A 232 16.63 -4.93 -17.54
CA VAL A 232 16.43 -6.14 -16.72
C VAL A 232 17.72 -6.95 -16.62
N VAL A 233 18.48 -7.09 -17.71
CA VAL A 233 19.76 -7.82 -17.75
C VAL A 233 20.75 -7.32 -16.69
N TRP A 234 20.77 -6.01 -16.43
CA TRP A 234 21.65 -5.41 -15.42
C TRP A 234 21.02 -5.30 -14.03
N LEU A 235 19.69 -5.08 -14.00
CA LEU A 235 18.99 -4.88 -12.74
C LEU A 235 18.88 -6.16 -11.92
N LEU A 236 18.65 -7.33 -12.54
CA LEU A 236 18.54 -8.58 -11.80
C LEU A 236 19.83 -8.90 -11.03
N PRO A 237 21.02 -8.94 -11.66
CA PRO A 237 22.26 -9.13 -10.91
C PRO A 237 22.49 -8.08 -9.82
N ALA A 238 22.18 -6.82 -10.10
CA ALA A 238 22.32 -5.75 -9.11
C ALA A 238 21.41 -5.94 -7.88
N ARG A 239 20.17 -6.45 -8.07
CA ARG A 239 19.25 -6.75 -6.96
C ARG A 239 19.75 -7.95 -6.14
N LEU A 240 20.29 -8.96 -6.79
CA LEU A 240 20.88 -10.12 -6.10
C LEU A 240 22.15 -9.72 -5.32
N ALA A 241 22.99 -8.85 -5.88
CA ALA A 241 24.13 -8.30 -5.17
C ALA A 241 23.71 -7.47 -3.94
N LEU A 242 22.62 -6.68 -4.08
CA LEU A 242 22.04 -5.91 -2.97
C LEU A 242 21.53 -6.82 -1.85
N TYR A 243 21.00 -8.01 -2.16
CA TYR A 243 20.62 -9.01 -1.16
C TYR A 243 21.76 -9.34 -0.21
N TYR A 244 22.95 -9.63 -0.76
CA TYR A 244 24.13 -9.93 0.05
C TYR A 244 24.58 -8.74 0.90
N LYS A 245 24.59 -7.53 0.31
CA LYS A 245 24.95 -6.30 1.02
C LYS A 245 24.01 -6.07 2.21
N MET A 246 22.71 -6.20 2.01
CA MET A 246 21.72 -5.99 3.07
C MET A 246 21.77 -7.10 4.12
N ARG A 247 21.89 -8.37 3.70
CA ARG A 247 22.09 -9.52 4.59
C ARG A 247 23.26 -9.28 5.54
N PHE A 248 24.41 -8.87 5.01
CA PHE A 248 25.61 -8.59 5.79
C PHE A 248 25.42 -7.38 6.72
N ARG A 249 24.91 -6.27 6.18
CA ARG A 249 24.68 -5.03 6.94
C ARG A 249 23.74 -5.22 8.12
N TRP A 250 22.69 -6.01 7.95
CA TRP A 250 21.68 -6.28 8.97
C TRP A 250 21.94 -7.54 9.78
N ARG A 251 23.09 -8.18 9.56
CA ARG A 251 23.49 -9.41 10.26
C ARG A 251 22.42 -10.52 10.20
N ILE A 252 21.71 -10.63 9.09
CA ILE A 252 20.65 -11.62 8.92
C ILE A 252 21.27 -12.97 8.57
N GLN A 253 21.02 -13.98 9.42
CA GLN A 253 21.40 -15.36 9.15
C GLN A 253 20.40 -16.01 8.20
N ASP A 254 20.75 -16.08 6.91
CA ASP A 254 19.90 -16.65 5.86
C ASP A 254 20.71 -17.38 4.81
N PRO A 255 21.25 -18.60 5.11
CA PRO A 255 22.11 -19.34 4.19
C PRO A 255 21.37 -19.79 2.93
N ALA A 256 20.08 -20.09 3.02
CA ALA A 256 19.25 -20.56 1.90
C ALA A 256 18.52 -19.45 1.13
N GLY A 257 18.59 -18.19 1.62
CA GLY A 257 17.72 -17.12 1.15
C GLY A 257 17.92 -16.76 -0.32
N LEU A 258 19.17 -16.66 -0.78
CA LEU A 258 19.42 -16.37 -2.21
C LEU A 258 18.92 -17.50 -3.13
N ARG A 259 19.15 -18.75 -2.74
CA ARG A 259 18.63 -19.93 -3.50
C ARG A 259 17.11 -19.85 -3.57
N TRP A 260 16.46 -19.52 -2.48
CA TRP A 260 15.01 -19.32 -2.43
C TRP A 260 14.57 -18.19 -3.38
N VAL A 261 15.21 -17.02 -3.33
CA VAL A 261 14.91 -15.88 -4.22
C VAL A 261 15.04 -16.29 -5.69
N LEU A 262 16.14 -16.93 -6.06
CA LEU A 262 16.40 -17.38 -7.43
C LEU A 262 15.34 -18.36 -7.92
N LYS A 263 14.97 -19.34 -7.09
CA LYS A 263 13.91 -20.31 -7.39
C LYS A 263 12.58 -19.62 -7.64
N GLU A 264 12.17 -18.73 -6.71
CA GLU A 264 10.90 -18.00 -6.80
C GLU A 264 10.84 -17.09 -8.04
N VAL A 265 11.92 -16.35 -8.31
CA VAL A 265 12.00 -15.49 -9.49
C VAL A 265 11.93 -16.32 -10.76
N ALA A 266 12.65 -17.45 -10.85
CA ALA A 266 12.62 -18.34 -12.01
C ALA A 266 11.22 -18.93 -12.23
N THR A 267 10.56 -19.38 -11.16
CA THR A 267 9.20 -19.94 -11.22
C THR A 267 8.19 -18.92 -11.79
N LEU A 268 8.32 -17.64 -11.38
CA LEU A 268 7.38 -16.59 -11.76
C LEU A 268 7.79 -15.81 -13.01
N ALA A 269 9.03 -15.95 -13.48
CA ALA A 269 9.57 -15.18 -14.60
C ALA A 269 8.72 -15.30 -15.88
N GLY A 270 8.30 -16.51 -16.23
CA GLY A 270 7.48 -16.75 -17.42
C GLY A 270 6.14 -16.00 -17.37
N ALA A 271 5.44 -16.02 -16.23
CA ALA A 271 4.21 -15.28 -16.04
C ALA A 271 4.46 -13.76 -16.03
N ALA A 272 5.53 -13.31 -15.35
CA ALA A 272 5.91 -11.91 -15.31
C ALA A 272 6.26 -11.36 -16.70
N LEU A 273 6.99 -12.12 -17.51
CA LEU A 273 7.35 -11.74 -18.89
C LEU A 273 6.13 -11.66 -19.81
N ARG A 274 5.15 -12.56 -19.67
CA ARG A 274 3.89 -12.49 -20.43
C ARG A 274 3.02 -11.28 -20.03
N ALA A 275 2.99 -10.95 -18.74
CA ALA A 275 2.19 -9.85 -18.22
C ALA A 275 2.94 -8.51 -18.17
N ARG A 276 4.15 -8.45 -18.75
CA ARG A 276 4.98 -7.25 -18.70
C ARG A 276 4.40 -6.12 -19.54
N LYS A 277 4.48 -4.92 -18.95
CA LYS A 277 4.17 -3.64 -19.61
C LYS A 277 5.23 -2.62 -19.18
N PRO A 278 6.38 -2.56 -19.89
CA PRO A 278 7.46 -1.66 -19.49
C PRO A 278 7.01 -0.21 -19.52
N VAL A 279 7.28 0.49 -18.42
CA VAL A 279 6.96 1.91 -18.34
C VAL A 279 7.90 2.76 -19.20
N SER A 280 7.45 3.95 -19.57
CA SER A 280 8.17 4.86 -20.46
C SER A 280 9.46 5.41 -19.83
N ARG A 281 10.40 5.89 -20.66
CA ARG A 281 11.60 6.59 -20.19
C ARG A 281 11.24 7.85 -19.40
N ARG A 282 10.16 8.53 -19.81
CA ARG A 282 9.64 9.73 -19.12
C ARG A 282 9.19 9.39 -17.69
N THR A 283 8.49 8.27 -17.54
CA THR A 283 8.06 7.75 -16.24
C THR A 283 9.24 7.44 -15.33
N HIS A 284 10.27 6.79 -15.84
CA HIS A 284 11.50 6.54 -15.07
C HIS A 284 12.20 7.83 -14.63
N ALA A 285 12.23 8.86 -15.47
CA ALA A 285 12.81 10.15 -15.12
C ALA A 285 11.98 10.85 -14.03
N ALA A 286 10.65 10.83 -14.14
CA ALA A 286 9.73 11.37 -13.15
C ALA A 286 9.86 10.61 -11.81
N TRP A 287 9.87 9.27 -11.84
CA TRP A 287 10.06 8.44 -10.66
C TRP A 287 11.34 8.78 -9.88
N ARG A 288 12.46 8.96 -10.59
CA ARG A 288 13.73 9.34 -9.94
C ARG A 288 13.65 10.71 -9.27
N ARG A 289 12.98 11.68 -9.91
CA ARG A 289 12.77 13.02 -9.32
C ARG A 289 11.93 12.95 -8.05
N LEU A 290 10.82 12.20 -8.10
CA LEU A 290 9.92 12.03 -6.95
C LEU A 290 10.62 11.33 -5.77
N ARG A 291 11.49 10.35 -6.03
CA ARG A 291 12.31 9.72 -4.98
C ARG A 291 13.33 10.67 -4.35
N GLY A 292 13.74 11.71 -5.05
CA GLY A 292 14.59 12.79 -4.52
C GLY A 292 13.84 13.83 -3.67
N GLY A 293 12.52 13.71 -3.52
CA GLY A 293 11.73 14.54 -2.60
C GLY A 293 11.43 15.97 -3.06
N THR A 294 11.48 16.26 -4.36
CA THR A 294 11.54 17.67 -4.85
C THR A 294 10.34 18.17 -5.66
N ALA A 295 9.20 17.51 -5.63
CA ALA A 295 8.06 17.94 -6.43
C ALA A 295 6.90 18.46 -5.54
N PRO A 296 6.79 19.78 -5.29
CA PRO A 296 5.68 20.35 -4.53
C PRO A 296 4.35 20.06 -5.25
N TYR A 297 3.31 19.81 -4.48
CA TYR A 297 1.94 19.77 -4.99
C TYR A 297 1.46 21.23 -5.12
N PRO A 298 0.97 21.65 -6.28
CA PRO A 298 0.50 23.01 -6.43
C PRO A 298 -0.67 23.28 -5.50
N ALA A 299 -0.66 24.46 -4.88
CA ALA A 299 -1.84 24.95 -4.17
C ALA A 299 -3.04 25.00 -5.15
N PRO A 300 -4.28 24.77 -4.67
CA PRO A 300 -5.46 24.94 -5.51
C PRO A 300 -5.38 26.31 -6.18
N ARG A 301 -5.50 26.38 -7.50
CA ARG A 301 -5.71 27.65 -8.20
C ARG A 301 -7.11 28.11 -7.79
N ASN A 302 -7.18 29.22 -7.05
CA ASN A 302 -8.42 29.91 -6.73
C ASN A 302 -9.15 30.31 -8.01
#